data_7965cbac375e21b0c7e257076113985f
#
_entry.id   7965cbac375e21b0c7e257076113985f
#
_cell.length_a   1.000
_cell.length_b   1.000
_cell.length_c   1.000
_cell.angle_alpha   90.00
_cell.angle_beta   90.00
_cell.angle_gamma   90.00
#
_symmetry.space_group_name_H-M   'P 1'
#
loop_
_entity.id
_entity.type
_entity.pdbx_description
1 polymer ?
#
loop_
_entity_poly.entity_id
_entity_poly.type
_entity_poly.pdbx_seq_one_letter_code
_entity_poly.pdbx_strand_id
1 'polypeptide(L)'
;MSIIHKFSGDANFFQWENVLQETPAMEGLYKITKQILVGGKEGAPHFSMRYFRLEGGGHTKLEQHIHEHGIIILHGKGNVQIGENIYELEPFDSVYISGNDLHQFTNPYKESFGFICVIPIVE
;
A
#
# COMPACT_ATOMS: atom_id res chain seq x y z
N MET A 1 -9.07 17.35 -15.07
CA MET A 1 -8.97 16.51 -16.26
C MET A 1 -8.74 15.07 -15.85
N SER A 2 -9.53 14.16 -16.38
CA SER A 2 -9.43 12.75 -15.99
C SER A 2 -8.23 12.07 -16.64
N ILE A 3 -7.65 11.10 -15.95
CA ILE A 3 -6.41 10.43 -16.38
C ILE A 3 -6.59 8.91 -16.24
N ILE A 4 -6.03 8.16 -17.19
CA ILE A 4 -6.01 6.70 -17.17
C ILE A 4 -4.56 6.23 -17.17
N HIS A 5 -4.21 5.37 -16.22
CA HIS A 5 -2.96 4.63 -16.22
C HIS A 5 -3.28 3.17 -16.54
N LYS A 6 -2.88 2.71 -17.73
CA LYS A 6 -3.11 1.32 -18.12
C LYS A 6 -2.16 0.40 -17.35
N PHE A 7 -2.67 -0.76 -16.92
CA PHE A 7 -1.79 -1.77 -16.33
C PHE A 7 -0.85 -2.29 -17.41
N SER A 8 0.45 -2.21 -17.15
CA SER A 8 1.50 -2.63 -18.10
C SER A 8 2.39 -3.72 -17.54
N GLY A 9 2.07 -4.22 -16.34
CA GLY A 9 2.82 -5.30 -15.70
C GLY A 9 2.29 -6.69 -16.04
N ASP A 10 2.64 -7.65 -15.19
CA ASP A 10 2.18 -9.03 -15.27
C ASP A 10 1.97 -9.57 -13.85
N ALA A 11 1.71 -10.87 -13.71
CA ALA A 11 1.42 -11.49 -12.42
C ALA A 11 2.60 -11.41 -11.44
N ASN A 12 3.83 -11.24 -11.95
CA ASN A 12 5.04 -11.20 -11.13
C ASN A 12 5.53 -9.79 -10.83
N PHE A 13 5.10 -8.81 -11.62
CA PHE A 13 5.53 -7.43 -11.46
C PHE A 13 4.41 -6.47 -11.84
N PHE A 14 3.71 -5.94 -10.85
CA PHE A 14 2.63 -4.98 -11.05
C PHE A 14 3.22 -3.61 -11.39
N GLN A 15 2.77 -3.05 -12.50
CA GLN A 15 3.20 -1.73 -12.97
C GLN A 15 2.10 -1.11 -13.82
N TRP A 16 2.06 0.23 -13.83
CA TRP A 16 1.09 1.01 -14.61
C TRP A 16 1.84 2.01 -15.48
N GLU A 17 1.30 2.29 -16.65
CA GLU A 17 1.89 3.27 -17.58
C GLU A 17 1.94 4.66 -16.95
N ASN A 18 3.05 5.35 -17.14
CA ASN A 18 3.26 6.72 -16.66
C ASN A 18 3.19 6.86 -15.12
N VAL A 19 3.43 5.78 -14.41
CA VAL A 19 3.52 5.78 -12.95
C VAL A 19 4.93 5.39 -12.55
N LEU A 20 5.57 6.22 -11.73
CA LEU A 20 6.92 5.99 -11.26
C LEU A 20 6.91 5.01 -10.08
N GLN A 21 7.76 3.99 -10.15
CA GLN A 21 8.02 3.15 -8.98
C GLN A 21 9.04 3.85 -8.10
N GLU A 22 8.71 4.00 -6.83
CA GLU A 22 9.55 4.64 -5.84
C GLU A 22 9.97 3.62 -4.77
N THR A 23 11.19 3.78 -4.27
CA THR A 23 11.65 3.03 -3.11
C THR A 23 11.76 4.02 -1.96
N PRO A 24 10.75 4.04 -1.06
CA PRO A 24 10.78 5.01 0.04
C PRO A 24 11.98 4.77 0.95
N ALA A 25 12.75 5.83 1.21
CA ALA A 25 13.95 5.78 2.05
C ALA A 25 13.64 6.39 3.42
N MET A 26 12.68 5.80 4.12
CA MET A 26 12.28 6.24 5.47
C MET A 26 12.64 5.19 6.49
N GLU A 27 13.04 5.66 7.67
CA GLU A 27 13.27 4.76 8.81
C GLU A 27 12.01 3.96 9.12
N GLY A 28 12.17 2.68 9.40
CA GLY A 28 11.05 1.78 9.70
C GLY A 28 10.44 1.08 8.50
N LEU A 29 10.81 1.47 7.29
CA LEU A 29 10.40 0.81 6.05
C LEU A 29 11.49 -0.16 5.60
N TYR A 30 11.10 -1.34 5.14
CA TYR A 30 12.07 -2.35 4.70
C TYR A 30 11.53 -3.16 3.54
N LYS A 31 12.30 -3.28 2.46
CA LYS A 31 11.99 -4.05 1.25
C LYS A 31 10.61 -3.73 0.68
N ILE A 32 10.32 -2.45 0.56
CA ILE A 32 9.04 -1.96 0.07
C ILE A 32 9.24 -1.03 -1.12
N THR A 33 8.36 -1.15 -2.11
CA THR A 33 8.24 -0.18 -3.21
C THR A 33 6.83 0.37 -3.25
N LYS A 34 6.69 1.55 -3.86
CA LYS A 34 5.44 2.29 -3.92
C LYS A 34 5.22 2.86 -5.32
N GLN A 35 3.99 2.81 -5.79
CA GLN A 35 3.56 3.49 -7.00
C GLN A 35 2.31 4.31 -6.67
N ILE A 36 2.36 5.61 -6.90
CA ILE A 36 1.21 6.50 -6.66
C ILE A 36 0.36 6.50 -7.92
N LEU A 37 -0.80 5.86 -7.85
CA LEU A 37 -1.71 5.74 -8.99
C LEU A 37 -2.60 6.96 -9.14
N VAL A 38 -3.06 7.51 -8.03
CA VAL A 38 -3.85 8.74 -7.98
C VAL A 38 -3.31 9.61 -6.87
N GLY A 39 -2.96 10.84 -7.19
CA GLY A 39 -2.41 11.76 -6.22
C GLY A 39 -2.18 13.14 -6.81
N GLY A 40 -1.15 13.84 -6.35
CA GLY A 40 -0.85 15.20 -6.77
C GLY A 40 -0.59 15.34 -8.27
N LYS A 41 0.09 14.38 -8.89
CA LYS A 41 0.37 14.39 -10.34
C LYS A 41 -0.92 14.35 -11.17
N GLU A 42 -1.94 13.69 -10.69
CA GLU A 42 -3.24 13.61 -11.34
C GLU A 42 -4.16 14.78 -10.98
N GLY A 43 -3.73 15.64 -10.07
CA GLY A 43 -4.53 16.76 -9.60
C GLY A 43 -5.65 16.37 -8.64
N ALA A 44 -5.53 15.21 -7.98
CA ALA A 44 -6.55 14.74 -7.05
C ALA A 44 -6.57 15.60 -5.78
N PRO A 45 -7.70 16.25 -5.45
CA PRO A 45 -7.73 17.16 -4.30
C PRO A 45 -8.08 16.50 -2.97
N HIS A 46 -8.65 15.29 -2.95
CA HIS A 46 -9.24 14.74 -1.73
C HIS A 46 -8.67 13.42 -1.27
N PHE A 47 -8.09 12.61 -2.16
CA PHE A 47 -7.54 11.32 -1.77
C PHE A 47 -6.31 10.96 -2.61
N SER A 48 -5.52 10.03 -2.08
CA SER A 48 -4.40 9.42 -2.79
C SER A 48 -4.61 7.91 -2.83
N MET A 49 -4.35 7.29 -3.97
CA MET A 49 -4.43 5.84 -4.14
C MET A 49 -3.06 5.34 -4.55
N ARG A 50 -2.51 4.42 -3.76
CA ARG A 50 -1.13 3.96 -3.91
C ARG A 50 -1.07 2.44 -3.92
N TYR A 51 -0.18 1.89 -4.75
CA TYR A 51 0.15 0.49 -4.74
C TYR A 51 1.45 0.29 -3.99
N PHE A 52 1.45 -0.61 -3.01
CA PHE A 52 2.64 -1.01 -2.27
C PHE A 52 2.97 -2.46 -2.55
N ARG A 53 4.27 -2.75 -2.67
CA ARG A 53 4.79 -4.10 -2.83
C ARG A 53 5.84 -4.34 -1.75
N LEU A 54 5.64 -5.40 -0.97
CA LEU A 54 6.58 -5.85 0.05
C LEU A 54 7.20 -7.15 -0.43
N GLU A 55 8.53 -7.19 -0.55
CA GLU A 55 9.25 -8.43 -0.82
C GLU A 55 9.27 -9.29 0.44
N GLY A 56 9.70 -10.55 0.33
CA GLY A 56 9.78 -11.45 1.49
C GLY A 56 10.62 -10.85 2.61
N GLY A 57 10.08 -10.77 3.81
CA GLY A 57 10.69 -10.11 4.95
C GLY A 57 10.44 -8.60 5.03
N GLY A 58 9.79 -8.04 4.02
CA GLY A 58 9.50 -6.60 3.98
C GLY A 58 8.40 -6.19 4.94
N HIS A 59 8.40 -4.92 5.31
CA HIS A 59 7.37 -4.38 6.19
C HIS A 59 7.24 -2.87 6.04
N THR A 60 6.05 -2.37 6.37
CA THR A 60 5.82 -0.94 6.52
C THR A 60 6.29 -0.49 7.91
N LYS A 61 6.23 0.80 8.15
CA LYS A 61 6.50 1.35 9.48
C LYS A 61 5.35 1.02 10.42
N LEU A 62 5.67 0.66 11.67
CA LEU A 62 4.67 0.58 12.72
C LEU A 62 4.34 2.01 13.13
N GLU A 63 3.12 2.44 12.83
CA GLU A 63 2.76 3.85 13.00
C GLU A 63 1.30 4.05 13.41
N GLN A 64 1.05 5.25 13.89
CA GLN A 64 -0.25 5.68 14.35
C GLN A 64 -0.44 7.12 13.90
N HIS A 65 -1.49 7.39 13.13
CA HIS A 65 -1.75 8.74 12.64
C HIS A 65 -3.24 8.98 12.47
N ILE A 66 -3.60 10.27 12.33
CA ILE A 66 -4.99 10.70 12.37
C ILE A 66 -5.82 10.23 11.18
N HIS A 67 -5.22 10.09 10.00
CA HIS A 67 -6.00 9.71 8.82
C HIS A 67 -6.25 8.21 8.72
N GLU A 68 -7.37 7.86 8.13
CA GLU A 68 -7.78 6.47 7.93
C GLU A 68 -7.22 5.88 6.63
N HIS A 69 -7.26 4.56 6.52
CA HIS A 69 -6.82 3.84 5.32
C HIS A 69 -7.89 2.89 4.83
N GLY A 70 -8.09 2.83 3.52
CA GLY A 70 -8.83 1.78 2.86
C GLY A 70 -7.88 0.95 2.01
N ILE A 71 -7.86 -0.37 2.21
CA ILE A 71 -6.89 -1.24 1.57
C ILE A 71 -7.58 -2.42 0.90
N ILE A 72 -7.09 -2.82 -0.26
CA ILE A 72 -7.46 -4.09 -0.89
C ILE A 72 -6.18 -4.83 -1.28
N ILE A 73 -6.11 -6.11 -0.92
CA ILE A 73 -4.97 -6.96 -1.25
C ILE A 73 -5.10 -7.43 -2.70
N LEU A 74 -4.05 -7.25 -3.50
CA LEU A 74 -4.03 -7.64 -4.91
C LEU A 74 -3.34 -8.96 -5.17
N HIS A 75 -2.21 -9.21 -4.51
CA HIS A 75 -1.45 -10.44 -4.72
C HIS A 75 -0.62 -10.81 -3.50
N GLY A 76 -0.32 -12.10 -3.39
CA GLY A 76 0.48 -12.65 -2.30
C GLY A 76 -0.28 -12.66 -0.98
N LYS A 77 0.41 -13.14 0.05
CA LYS A 77 -0.11 -13.18 1.42
C LYS A 77 0.76 -12.31 2.30
N GLY A 78 0.16 -11.73 3.32
CA GLY A 78 0.87 -10.93 4.30
C GLY A 78 0.07 -10.83 5.57
N ASN A 79 0.57 -10.02 6.50
CA ASN A 79 -0.10 -9.78 7.78
C ASN A 79 -0.32 -8.30 7.98
N VAL A 80 -1.38 -7.96 8.70
CA VAL A 80 -1.57 -6.61 9.23
C VAL A 80 -1.70 -6.70 10.75
N GLN A 81 -0.93 -5.88 11.43
CA GLN A 81 -1.13 -5.63 12.85
C GLN A 81 -2.04 -4.42 13.01
N ILE A 82 -3.10 -4.55 13.78
CA ILE A 82 -3.98 -3.44 14.16
C ILE A 82 -4.11 -3.48 15.69
N GLY A 83 -3.60 -2.44 16.35
CA GLY A 83 -3.47 -2.46 17.80
C GLY A 83 -2.55 -3.59 18.24
N GLU A 84 -3.05 -4.50 19.06
CA GLU A 84 -2.30 -5.65 19.57
C GLU A 84 -2.56 -6.94 18.78
N ASN A 85 -3.47 -6.91 17.80
CA ASN A 85 -3.89 -8.10 17.07
C ASN A 85 -3.21 -8.16 15.69
N ILE A 86 -2.88 -9.37 15.25
CA ILE A 86 -2.29 -9.63 13.94
C ILE A 86 -3.25 -10.51 13.15
N TYR A 87 -3.52 -10.09 11.90
CA TYR A 87 -4.43 -10.79 11.00
C TYR A 87 -3.70 -11.19 9.74
N GLU A 88 -3.94 -12.42 9.27
CA GLU A 88 -3.41 -12.88 7.98
C GLU A 88 -4.33 -12.40 6.85
N LEU A 89 -3.71 -11.96 5.75
CA LEU A 89 -4.42 -11.40 4.59
C LEU A 89 -4.09 -12.19 3.33
N GLU A 90 -5.09 -12.35 2.47
CA GLU A 90 -5.01 -13.01 1.18
C GLU A 90 -5.54 -12.09 0.07
N PRO A 91 -5.27 -12.41 -1.21
CA PRO A 91 -5.78 -11.59 -2.32
C PRO A 91 -7.29 -11.35 -2.23
N PHE A 92 -7.66 -10.12 -2.50
CA PHE A 92 -9.01 -9.56 -2.49
C PHE A 92 -9.63 -9.34 -1.10
N ASP A 93 -8.90 -9.66 -0.03
CA ASP A 93 -9.31 -9.19 1.29
C ASP A 93 -9.24 -7.68 1.35
N SER A 94 -10.21 -7.07 2.01
CA SER A 94 -10.21 -5.62 2.23
C SER A 94 -9.99 -5.30 3.70
N VAL A 95 -9.31 -4.18 3.96
CA VAL A 95 -9.00 -3.73 5.32
C VAL A 95 -9.37 -2.27 5.45
N TYR A 96 -10.07 -1.95 6.52
CA TYR A 96 -10.27 -0.57 6.94
C TYR A 96 -9.46 -0.32 8.22
N ILE A 97 -8.60 0.66 8.20
CA ILE A 97 -7.83 1.07 9.39
C ILE A 97 -8.37 2.42 9.84
N SER A 98 -8.97 2.44 11.01
CA SER A 98 -9.52 3.65 11.61
C SER A 98 -8.41 4.64 11.96
N GLY A 99 -8.74 5.92 11.94
CA GLY A 99 -7.80 6.96 12.36
C GLY A 99 -7.29 6.71 13.77
N ASN A 100 -6.00 6.93 13.98
CA ASN A 100 -5.29 6.75 15.24
C ASN A 100 -5.12 5.30 15.69
N ASP A 101 -5.51 4.30 14.92
CA ASP A 101 -5.19 2.91 15.24
C ASP A 101 -3.73 2.62 14.88
N LEU A 102 -3.00 2.03 15.82
CA LEU A 102 -1.63 1.57 15.59
C LEU A 102 -1.66 0.43 14.57
N HIS A 103 -0.84 0.52 13.52
CA HIS A 103 -0.88 -0.48 12.45
C HIS A 103 0.45 -0.67 11.75
N GLN A 104 0.64 -1.86 11.17
CA GLN A 104 1.80 -2.20 10.36
C GLN A 104 1.45 -3.37 9.44
N PHE A 105 1.92 -3.31 8.19
CA PHE A 105 1.86 -4.43 7.26
C PHE A 105 3.21 -5.12 7.22
N THR A 106 3.20 -6.46 7.20
CA THR A 106 4.42 -7.28 7.13
C THR A 106 4.23 -8.40 6.12
N ASN A 107 5.34 -8.81 5.51
CA ASN A 107 5.38 -9.98 4.62
C ASN A 107 6.33 -11.03 5.19
N PRO A 108 5.85 -11.99 5.98
CA PRO A 108 6.70 -13.05 6.54
C PRO A 108 6.94 -14.21 5.56
N TYR A 109 6.42 -14.13 4.33
CA TYR A 109 6.51 -15.19 3.34
C TYR A 109 7.59 -14.90 2.31
N LYS A 110 7.87 -15.85 1.41
CA LYS A 110 8.89 -15.70 0.38
C LYS A 110 8.41 -14.88 -0.82
N GLU A 111 7.14 -15.04 -1.19
CA GLU A 111 6.58 -14.35 -2.34
C GLU A 111 6.22 -12.90 -1.98
N SER A 112 6.20 -12.04 -2.98
CA SER A 112 5.83 -10.65 -2.76
C SER A 112 4.36 -10.50 -2.35
N PHE A 113 4.09 -9.45 -1.57
CA PHE A 113 2.78 -9.11 -1.06
C PHE A 113 2.43 -7.70 -1.53
N GLY A 114 1.35 -7.57 -2.30
CA GLY A 114 0.99 -6.29 -2.89
C GLY A 114 -0.44 -5.88 -2.60
N PHE A 115 -0.61 -4.58 -2.35
CA PHE A 115 -1.94 -4.03 -2.03
C PHE A 115 -2.09 -2.59 -2.48
N ILE A 116 -3.35 -2.20 -2.68
CA ILE A 116 -3.74 -0.81 -2.92
C ILE A 116 -4.15 -0.20 -1.58
N CYS A 117 -3.66 0.99 -1.31
CA CYS A 117 -4.02 1.77 -0.13
C CYS A 117 -4.54 3.14 -0.55
N VAL A 118 -5.72 3.48 -0.08
CA VAL A 118 -6.33 4.79 -0.29
C VAL A 118 -6.33 5.55 1.02
N ILE A 119 -5.82 6.78 0.96
CA ILE A 119 -5.82 7.69 2.11
C ILE A 119 -6.39 9.04 1.70
N PRO A 120 -6.96 9.80 2.64
CA PRO A 120 -7.31 11.19 2.35
C PRO A 120 -6.04 12.03 2.18
N ILE A 121 -6.13 13.07 1.37
CA ILE A 121 -5.08 14.09 1.32
C ILE A 121 -5.34 15.04 2.48
N VAL A 122 -4.35 15.16 3.36
CA VAL A 122 -4.43 16.00 4.56
C VAL A 122 -3.55 17.22 4.34
N GLU A 123 -4.15 18.39 4.50
CA GLU A 123 -3.45 19.67 4.41
C GLU A 123 -2.96 20.11 5.77
#